data_b4b50b966cb5872e1c4bb77268e2d3dc
#
_entry.id   b4b50b966cb5872e1c4bb77268e2d3dc
#
_cell.length_a   1.000
_cell.length_b   1.000
_cell.length_c   1.000
_cell.angle_alpha   90.00
_cell.angle_beta   90.00
_cell.angle_gamma   90.00
#
_symmetry.space_group_name_H-M   'P 1'
#
loop_
_entity.id
_entity.type
_entity.pdbx_description
1 polymer ?
#
loop_
_entity_poly.entity_id
_entity_poly.type
_entity_poly.pdbx_seq_one_letter_code
_entity_poly.pdbx_strand_id
1 'polypeptide(L)'
;MTGGPAALEVNCPHCAQTVPVQYGDSAVYDLSCLHCEQSFCLFVRKQKFEVLFDLGTAALLGGYAREAVSSFAAALERCFEFYVRAAVLEQAAGQGESLEDAQARLAATWKLVDRQSERQVGMLALAYLTREGRPPDFLRPQTLGAEFRNAVIHRGYLPRREEVEDYAAQVFEVIDHLLRELGEATLQVQALDELAFAAHFVALPPGTPAVTLEPPGLFRARMFGRFHAAAWNKGQSQDLPELGAFGPLASAQAAQRPERPRQPGPHPRRSVPGHPE
;
A
#
# COMPACT_ATOMS: atom_id res chain seq x y z
N MET A 1 -11.21 -6.62 22.80
CA MET A 1 -10.46 -6.61 21.54
C MET A 1 -11.40 -6.10 20.45
N THR A 2 -11.41 -4.79 20.22
CA THR A 2 -12.36 -4.09 19.34
C THR A 2 -11.62 -3.43 18.16
N GLY A 3 -10.68 -4.14 17.57
CA GLY A 3 -10.06 -3.72 16.33
C GLY A 3 -10.79 -4.35 15.17
N GLY A 4 -11.62 -3.60 14.43
CA GLY A 4 -12.15 -4.03 13.15
C GLY A 4 -10.98 -4.28 12.18
N PRO A 5 -11.12 -5.18 11.22
CA PRO A 5 -10.01 -5.70 10.39
C PRO A 5 -9.40 -4.70 9.38
N ALA A 6 -9.71 -3.41 9.46
CA ALA A 6 -9.33 -2.43 8.44
C ALA A 6 -8.88 -1.07 9.01
N ALA A 7 -8.50 -1.00 10.27
CA ALA A 7 -8.03 0.25 10.87
C ALA A 7 -6.50 0.29 10.88
N LEU A 8 -5.93 1.37 10.32
CA LEU A 8 -4.55 1.76 10.58
C LEU A 8 -4.47 2.42 11.95
N GLU A 9 -3.33 2.32 12.59
CA GLU A 9 -3.04 3.05 13.81
C GLU A 9 -1.87 3.99 13.56
N VAL A 10 -2.03 5.27 13.89
CA VAL A 10 -0.98 6.27 13.80
C VAL A 10 -0.85 7.00 15.12
N ASN A 11 0.36 7.29 15.54
CA ASN A 11 0.58 8.11 16.72
C ASN A 11 0.47 9.59 16.38
N CYS A 12 -0.36 10.31 17.14
CA CYS A 12 -0.51 11.75 17.02
C CYS A 12 0.87 12.43 17.22
N PRO A 13 1.32 13.30 16.30
CA PRO A 13 2.61 13.96 16.42
C PRO A 13 2.69 14.98 17.58
N HIS A 14 1.53 15.40 18.11
CA HIS A 14 1.49 16.37 19.21
C HIS A 14 1.45 15.73 20.60
N CYS A 15 0.70 14.63 20.79
CA CYS A 15 0.51 14.03 22.12
C CYS A 15 0.89 12.55 22.20
N ALA A 16 1.39 11.97 21.11
CA ALA A 16 1.79 10.56 20.99
C ALA A 16 0.67 9.53 21.25
N GLN A 17 -0.58 9.96 21.41
CA GLN A 17 -1.71 9.03 21.54
C GLN A 17 -2.05 8.40 20.19
N THR A 18 -2.46 7.14 20.23
CA THR A 18 -2.85 6.39 19.02
C THR A 18 -4.18 6.89 18.48
N VAL A 19 -4.21 7.19 17.18
CA VAL A 19 -5.38 7.60 16.43
C VAL A 19 -5.72 6.50 15.42
N PRO A 20 -6.92 5.90 15.47
CA PRO A 20 -7.35 4.93 14.48
C PRO A 20 -7.72 5.65 13.18
N VAL A 21 -7.28 5.11 12.05
CA VAL A 21 -7.53 5.65 10.71
C VAL A 21 -8.12 4.56 9.83
N GLN A 22 -9.24 4.83 9.20
CA GLN A 22 -9.83 3.91 8.22
C GLN A 22 -9.22 4.15 6.85
N TYR A 23 -8.95 3.08 6.10
CA TYR A 23 -8.56 3.20 4.71
C TYR A 23 -9.66 3.88 3.88
N GLY A 24 -9.27 4.90 3.11
CA GLY A 24 -10.11 5.60 2.16
C GLY A 24 -9.58 5.47 0.73
N ASP A 25 -10.19 6.23 -0.18
CA ASP A 25 -9.75 6.25 -1.59
C ASP A 25 -8.46 7.05 -1.80
N SER A 26 -8.14 7.97 -0.89
CA SER A 26 -6.91 8.78 -0.89
C SER A 26 -5.82 8.10 -0.07
N ALA A 27 -4.56 8.30 -0.46
CA ALA A 27 -3.40 7.98 0.36
C ALA A 27 -3.05 9.09 1.37
N VAL A 28 -3.70 10.27 1.25
CA VAL A 28 -3.46 11.45 2.10
C VAL A 28 -4.71 11.73 2.93
N TYR A 29 -4.53 11.95 4.23
CA TYR A 29 -5.61 12.17 5.19
C TYR A 29 -5.31 13.40 6.04
N ASP A 30 -6.26 14.29 6.16
CA ASP A 30 -6.25 15.37 7.14
C ASP A 30 -6.98 14.88 8.39
N LEU A 31 -6.27 14.74 9.49
CA LEU A 31 -6.75 14.13 10.71
C LEU A 31 -6.76 15.14 11.86
N SER A 32 -7.72 14.98 12.77
CA SER A 32 -7.72 15.66 14.06
C SER A 32 -7.64 14.62 15.18
N CYS A 33 -6.71 14.81 16.09
CA CYS A 33 -6.53 13.91 17.21
C CYS A 33 -7.68 14.05 18.21
N LEU A 34 -8.35 12.95 18.56
CA LEU A 34 -9.45 12.95 19.54
C LEU A 34 -8.99 13.24 20.98
N HIS A 35 -7.69 13.18 21.28
CA HIS A 35 -7.14 13.40 22.62
C HIS A 35 -6.67 14.83 22.86
N CYS A 36 -6.04 15.47 21.86
CA CYS A 36 -5.50 16.82 22.03
C CYS A 36 -6.10 17.83 21.03
N GLU A 37 -7.04 17.41 20.20
CA GLU A 37 -7.78 18.22 19.21
C GLU A 37 -6.89 18.89 18.14
N GLN A 38 -5.59 18.59 18.13
CA GLN A 38 -4.67 19.14 17.16
C GLN A 38 -4.77 18.39 15.83
N SER A 39 -4.67 19.16 14.74
CA SER A 39 -4.72 18.62 13.37
C SER A 39 -3.32 18.24 12.86
N PHE A 40 -3.28 17.19 12.04
CA PHE A 40 -2.07 16.75 11.34
C PHE A 40 -2.44 16.07 10.02
N CYS A 41 -1.48 16.02 9.10
CA CYS A 41 -1.63 15.33 7.81
C CYS A 41 -0.94 13.97 7.87
N LEU A 42 -1.61 12.92 7.40
CA LEU A 42 -1.06 11.58 7.29
C LEU A 42 -0.93 11.20 5.82
N PHE A 43 0.25 10.75 5.42
CA PHE A 43 0.50 10.10 4.15
C PHE A 43 0.73 8.60 4.34
N VAL A 44 -0.10 7.78 3.71
CA VAL A 44 -0.01 6.32 3.77
C VAL A 44 0.65 5.82 2.48
N ARG A 45 1.90 5.36 2.60
CA ARG A 45 2.66 4.78 1.48
C ARG A 45 2.26 3.33 1.24
N LYS A 46 1.07 3.12 0.72
CA LYS A 46 0.55 1.80 0.35
C LYS A 46 -0.36 1.93 -0.85
N GLN A 47 -0.12 1.12 -1.87
CA GLN A 47 -0.93 1.15 -3.09
C GLN A 47 -2.30 0.53 -2.86
N LYS A 48 -3.31 1.00 -3.59
CA LYS A 48 -4.71 0.57 -3.41
C LYS A 48 -4.89 -0.94 -3.58
N PHE A 49 -4.15 -1.58 -4.50
CA PHE A 49 -4.19 -3.02 -4.67
C PHE A 49 -3.65 -3.78 -3.45
N GLU A 50 -2.62 -3.25 -2.77
CA GLU A 50 -2.08 -3.84 -1.54
C GLU A 50 -3.09 -3.75 -0.40
N VAL A 51 -3.74 -2.58 -0.24
CA VAL A 51 -4.80 -2.38 0.76
C VAL A 51 -5.93 -3.37 0.56
N LEU A 52 -6.41 -3.50 -0.68
CA LEU A 52 -7.52 -4.41 -1.01
C LEU A 52 -7.15 -5.87 -0.80
N PHE A 53 -5.91 -6.26 -1.09
CA PHE A 53 -5.44 -7.63 -0.82
C PHE A 53 -5.40 -7.93 0.68
N ASP A 54 -4.91 -6.98 1.49
CA ASP A 54 -4.90 -7.13 2.95
C ASP A 54 -6.32 -7.18 3.52
N LEU A 55 -7.25 -6.37 3.01
CA LEU A 55 -8.67 -6.43 3.38
C LEU A 55 -9.29 -7.79 3.04
N GLY A 56 -8.96 -8.35 1.87
CA GLY A 56 -9.36 -9.70 1.48
C GLY A 56 -8.82 -10.76 2.44
N THR A 57 -7.55 -10.64 2.83
CA THR A 57 -6.92 -11.53 3.80
C THR A 57 -7.60 -11.42 5.18
N ALA A 58 -7.86 -10.21 5.65
CA ALA A 58 -8.56 -9.99 6.92
C ALA A 58 -9.99 -10.54 6.90
N ALA A 59 -10.72 -10.37 5.79
CA ALA A 59 -12.06 -10.93 5.59
C ALA A 59 -12.03 -12.46 5.62
N LEU A 60 -11.06 -13.09 4.94
CA LEU A 60 -10.89 -14.55 4.92
C LEU A 60 -10.60 -15.09 6.33
N LEU A 61 -9.68 -14.45 7.07
CA LEU A 61 -9.38 -14.82 8.45
C LEU A 61 -10.57 -14.62 9.39
N GLY A 62 -11.41 -13.62 9.12
CA GLY A 62 -12.65 -13.36 9.84
C GLY A 62 -13.82 -14.30 9.46
N GLY A 63 -13.65 -15.21 8.49
CA GLY A 63 -14.69 -16.11 8.01
C GLY A 63 -15.66 -15.50 6.99
N TYR A 64 -15.38 -14.33 6.45
CA TYR A 64 -16.18 -13.62 5.45
C TYR A 64 -15.71 -13.97 4.03
N ALA A 65 -15.96 -15.20 3.62
CA ALA A 65 -15.41 -15.77 2.38
C ALA A 65 -15.82 -15.00 1.11
N ARG A 66 -17.06 -14.54 1.01
CA ARG A 66 -17.57 -13.78 -0.14
C ARG A 66 -16.90 -12.40 -0.24
N GLU A 67 -16.77 -11.70 0.88
CA GLU A 67 -16.12 -10.40 0.99
C GLU A 67 -14.63 -10.51 0.67
N ALA A 68 -13.99 -11.62 1.08
CA ALA A 68 -12.60 -11.91 0.74
C ALA A 68 -12.41 -12.04 -0.78
N VAL A 69 -13.24 -12.83 -1.47
CA VAL A 69 -13.19 -12.97 -2.94
C VAL A 69 -13.39 -11.62 -3.63
N SER A 70 -14.35 -10.81 -3.16
CA SER A 70 -14.61 -9.48 -3.72
C SER A 70 -13.40 -8.55 -3.57
N SER A 71 -12.74 -8.58 -2.42
CA SER A 71 -11.56 -7.76 -2.14
C SER A 71 -10.35 -8.21 -2.95
N PHE A 72 -10.09 -9.51 -3.08
CA PHE A 72 -9.01 -10.05 -3.92
C PHE A 72 -9.24 -9.73 -5.40
N ALA A 73 -10.48 -9.84 -5.90
CA ALA A 73 -10.82 -9.46 -7.27
C ALA A 73 -10.55 -7.96 -7.51
N ALA A 74 -10.97 -7.10 -6.60
CA ALA A 74 -10.71 -5.67 -6.68
C ALA A 74 -9.21 -5.35 -6.58
N ALA A 75 -8.45 -6.08 -5.76
CA ALA A 75 -7.00 -5.95 -5.69
C ALA A 75 -6.34 -6.24 -7.04
N LEU A 76 -6.75 -7.31 -7.72
CA LEU A 76 -6.24 -7.66 -9.03
C LEU A 76 -6.52 -6.57 -10.07
N GLU A 77 -7.76 -6.05 -10.12
CA GLU A 77 -8.13 -4.96 -11.04
C GLU A 77 -7.34 -3.67 -10.75
N ARG A 78 -7.11 -3.32 -9.48
CA ARG A 78 -6.28 -2.14 -9.12
C ARG A 78 -4.80 -2.38 -9.41
N CYS A 79 -4.30 -3.62 -9.36
CA CYS A 79 -2.96 -3.94 -9.83
C CYS A 79 -2.81 -3.79 -11.34
N PHE A 80 -3.84 -4.12 -12.13
CA PHE A 80 -3.84 -3.88 -13.58
C PHE A 80 -3.72 -2.37 -13.89
N GLU A 81 -4.50 -1.55 -13.20
CA GLU A 81 -4.38 -0.10 -13.30
C GLU A 81 -2.98 0.39 -12.91
N PHE A 82 -2.44 -0.12 -11.81
CA PHE A 82 -1.11 0.22 -11.33
C PHE A 82 -0.03 -0.13 -12.37
N TYR A 83 -0.10 -1.31 -12.99
CA TYR A 83 0.83 -1.72 -14.05
C TYR A 83 0.79 -0.77 -15.24
N VAL A 84 -0.42 -0.49 -15.75
CA VAL A 84 -0.61 0.42 -16.89
C VAL A 84 -0.07 1.81 -16.55
N ARG A 85 -0.34 2.30 -15.33
CA ARG A 85 0.16 3.58 -14.84
C ARG A 85 1.69 3.61 -14.81
N ALA A 86 2.33 2.59 -14.24
CA ALA A 86 3.78 2.50 -14.15
C ALA A 86 4.44 2.46 -15.54
N ALA A 87 3.90 1.67 -16.47
CA ALA A 87 4.41 1.58 -17.84
C ALA A 87 4.32 2.92 -18.59
N VAL A 88 3.19 3.63 -18.46
CA VAL A 88 3.00 4.96 -19.10
C VAL A 88 3.94 6.00 -18.52
N LEU A 89 4.10 6.03 -17.19
CA LEU A 89 5.00 6.97 -16.51
C LEU A 89 6.47 6.69 -16.81
N GLU A 90 6.87 5.41 -16.88
CA GLU A 90 8.22 5.02 -17.29
C GLU A 90 8.53 5.49 -18.71
N GLN A 91 7.60 5.31 -19.64
CA GLN A 91 7.74 5.78 -21.02
C GLN A 91 7.85 7.30 -21.09
N ALA A 92 7.00 8.03 -20.35
CA ALA A 92 7.02 9.48 -20.27
C ALA A 92 8.35 10.01 -19.72
N ALA A 93 8.83 9.42 -18.65
CA ALA A 93 10.14 9.75 -18.05
C ALA A 93 11.29 9.54 -19.07
N GLY A 94 11.25 8.43 -19.83
CA GLY A 94 12.23 8.15 -20.89
C GLY A 94 12.20 9.13 -22.06
N GLN A 95 11.07 9.83 -22.25
CA GLN A 95 10.88 10.85 -23.30
C GLN A 95 11.10 12.29 -22.77
N GLY A 96 11.40 12.47 -21.47
CA GLY A 96 11.56 13.77 -20.84
C GLY A 96 10.24 14.54 -20.65
N GLU A 97 9.10 13.83 -20.68
CA GLU A 97 7.78 14.38 -20.39
C GLU A 97 7.55 14.47 -18.87
N SER A 98 6.73 15.42 -18.41
CA SER A 98 6.37 15.49 -16.99
C SER A 98 5.47 14.32 -16.58
N LEU A 99 5.67 13.82 -15.36
CA LEU A 99 4.86 12.73 -14.81
C LEU A 99 3.39 13.15 -14.63
N GLU A 100 3.15 14.43 -14.31
CA GLU A 100 1.82 15.01 -14.15
C GLU A 100 1.04 15.02 -15.46
N ASP A 101 1.67 15.41 -16.57
CA ASP A 101 1.02 15.43 -17.90
C ASP A 101 0.71 14.01 -18.37
N ALA A 102 1.65 13.08 -18.19
CA ALA A 102 1.45 11.67 -18.49
C ALA A 102 0.30 11.07 -17.65
N GLN A 103 0.25 11.38 -16.36
CA GLN A 103 -0.84 10.96 -15.48
C GLN A 103 -2.20 11.54 -15.91
N ALA A 104 -2.24 12.82 -16.29
CA ALA A 104 -3.47 13.46 -16.73
C ALA A 104 -4.03 12.80 -18.01
N ARG A 105 -3.16 12.49 -18.98
CA ARG A 105 -3.53 11.75 -20.19
C ARG A 105 -4.03 10.35 -19.89
N LEU A 106 -3.33 9.63 -19.02
CA LEU A 106 -3.73 8.29 -18.59
C LEU A 106 -5.08 8.32 -17.89
N ALA A 107 -5.30 9.24 -16.95
CA ALA A 107 -6.55 9.37 -16.23
C ALA A 107 -7.74 9.66 -17.15
N ALA A 108 -7.54 10.49 -18.19
CA ALA A 108 -8.56 10.73 -19.20
C ALA A 108 -8.90 9.46 -20.01
N THR A 109 -7.88 8.64 -20.32
CA THR A 109 -8.04 7.39 -21.08
C THR A 109 -8.65 6.30 -20.18
N TRP A 110 -8.22 6.22 -18.92
CA TRP A 110 -8.70 5.19 -17.97
C TRP A 110 -10.21 5.27 -17.74
N LYS A 111 -10.80 6.45 -17.75
CA LYS A 111 -12.25 6.66 -17.66
C LYS A 111 -13.07 5.93 -18.75
N LEU A 112 -12.43 5.53 -19.84
CA LEU A 112 -13.09 4.78 -20.93
C LEU A 112 -13.18 3.27 -20.65
N VAL A 113 -12.36 2.79 -19.68
CA VAL A 113 -12.19 1.35 -19.40
C VAL A 113 -12.49 0.97 -17.96
N ASP A 114 -12.53 1.91 -17.03
CA ASP A 114 -12.59 1.69 -15.57
C ASP A 114 -13.81 0.91 -15.07
N ARG A 115 -14.92 0.94 -15.85
CA ARG A 115 -16.21 0.32 -15.45
C ARG A 115 -16.37 -1.14 -15.85
N GLN A 116 -15.43 -1.72 -16.59
CA GLN A 116 -15.53 -3.08 -17.12
C GLN A 116 -14.20 -3.83 -16.97
N SER A 117 -14.20 -4.89 -16.20
CA SER A 117 -13.00 -5.70 -15.94
C SER A 117 -12.34 -6.20 -17.23
N GLU A 118 -13.13 -6.62 -18.22
CA GLU A 118 -12.63 -7.13 -19.51
C GLU A 118 -11.87 -6.03 -20.29
N ARG A 119 -12.32 -4.78 -20.22
CA ARG A 119 -11.62 -3.65 -20.84
C ARG A 119 -10.31 -3.35 -20.11
N GLN A 120 -10.30 -3.44 -18.78
CA GLN A 120 -9.07 -3.28 -17.99
C GLN A 120 -8.04 -4.36 -18.33
N VAL A 121 -8.46 -5.62 -18.45
CA VAL A 121 -7.61 -6.73 -18.92
C VAL A 121 -7.07 -6.46 -20.32
N GLY A 122 -7.90 -5.99 -21.26
CA GLY A 122 -7.47 -5.62 -22.61
C GLY A 122 -6.44 -4.49 -22.63
N MET A 123 -6.63 -3.47 -21.80
CA MET A 123 -5.68 -2.35 -21.67
C MET A 123 -4.35 -2.81 -21.05
N LEU A 124 -4.40 -3.65 -20.01
CA LEU A 124 -3.21 -4.29 -19.46
C LEU A 124 -2.47 -5.11 -20.51
N ALA A 125 -3.19 -5.95 -21.28
CA ALA A 125 -2.58 -6.81 -22.29
C ALA A 125 -1.81 -6.00 -23.34
N LEU A 126 -2.39 -4.88 -23.79
CA LEU A 126 -1.75 -3.97 -24.74
C LEU A 126 -0.53 -3.26 -24.12
N ALA A 127 -0.66 -2.75 -22.89
CA ALA A 127 0.45 -2.10 -22.19
C ALA A 127 1.60 -3.08 -21.96
N TYR A 128 1.28 -4.32 -21.55
CA TYR A 128 2.26 -5.38 -21.34
C TYR A 128 2.98 -5.74 -22.65
N LEU A 129 2.23 -5.97 -23.73
CA LEU A 129 2.82 -6.25 -25.04
C LEU A 129 3.76 -5.13 -25.50
N THR A 130 3.34 -3.89 -25.33
CA THR A 130 4.12 -2.72 -25.75
C THR A 130 5.41 -2.57 -24.95
N ARG A 131 5.34 -2.82 -23.63
CA ARG A 131 6.48 -2.68 -22.72
C ARG A 131 7.43 -3.87 -22.77
N GLU A 132 6.88 -5.10 -22.69
CA GLU A 132 7.68 -6.33 -22.56
C GLU A 132 8.03 -6.96 -23.92
N GLY A 133 7.42 -6.52 -25.01
CA GLY A 133 7.65 -7.05 -26.38
C GLY A 133 7.13 -8.48 -26.58
N ARG A 134 6.30 -9.01 -25.70
CA ARG A 134 5.76 -10.38 -25.74
C ARG A 134 4.32 -10.42 -25.20
N PRO A 135 3.51 -11.40 -25.62
CA PRO A 135 2.13 -11.51 -25.13
C PRO A 135 2.09 -11.88 -23.64
N PRO A 136 1.07 -11.41 -22.89
CA PRO A 136 0.86 -11.77 -21.49
C PRO A 136 0.18 -13.14 -21.36
N ASP A 137 0.93 -14.23 -21.50
CA ASP A 137 0.41 -15.60 -21.49
C ASP A 137 -0.30 -16.00 -20.20
N PHE A 138 -0.06 -15.27 -19.11
CA PHE A 138 -0.72 -15.44 -17.81
C PHE A 138 -2.13 -14.84 -17.75
N LEU A 139 -2.55 -13.97 -18.69
CA LEU A 139 -3.89 -13.36 -18.71
C LEU A 139 -4.94 -14.29 -19.33
N ARG A 140 -5.10 -15.47 -18.77
CA ARG A 140 -6.14 -16.41 -19.19
C ARG A 140 -7.27 -16.42 -18.15
N PRO A 141 -8.55 -16.62 -18.57
CA PRO A 141 -9.68 -16.70 -17.64
C PRO A 141 -9.44 -17.69 -16.49
N GLN A 142 -8.79 -18.80 -16.77
CA GLN A 142 -8.46 -19.84 -15.79
C GLN A 142 -7.43 -19.35 -14.76
N THR A 143 -6.38 -18.65 -15.22
CA THR A 143 -5.34 -18.10 -14.35
C THR A 143 -5.86 -16.94 -13.49
N LEU A 144 -6.83 -16.18 -14.00
CA LEU A 144 -7.45 -15.07 -13.29
C LEU A 144 -8.59 -15.52 -12.35
N GLY A 145 -8.95 -16.79 -12.33
CA GLY A 145 -10.06 -17.31 -11.54
C GLY A 145 -11.42 -16.66 -11.87
N ALA A 146 -11.59 -16.18 -13.12
CA ALA A 146 -12.72 -15.35 -13.51
C ALA A 146 -14.08 -16.07 -13.31
N GLU A 147 -14.15 -17.37 -13.60
CA GLU A 147 -15.38 -18.12 -13.42
C GLU A 147 -15.76 -18.27 -11.93
N PHE A 148 -14.80 -18.59 -11.08
CA PHE A 148 -15.02 -18.68 -9.63
C PHE A 148 -15.47 -17.34 -9.07
N ARG A 149 -14.74 -16.25 -9.37
CA ARG A 149 -15.12 -14.89 -8.97
C ARG A 149 -16.53 -14.54 -9.41
N ASN A 150 -16.90 -14.82 -10.66
CA ASN A 150 -18.24 -14.53 -11.19
C ASN A 150 -19.32 -15.39 -10.52
N ALA A 151 -19.03 -16.64 -10.16
CA ALA A 151 -19.95 -17.47 -9.37
C ALA A 151 -20.24 -16.86 -8.01
N VAL A 152 -19.20 -16.42 -7.30
CA VAL A 152 -19.32 -15.83 -5.95
C VAL A 152 -20.02 -14.47 -5.99
N ILE A 153 -19.57 -13.56 -6.86
CA ILE A 153 -20.03 -12.17 -6.85
C ILE A 153 -21.42 -12.04 -7.48
N HIS A 154 -21.67 -12.69 -8.62
CA HIS A 154 -22.87 -12.46 -9.43
C HIS A 154 -23.92 -13.56 -9.34
N ARG A 155 -23.52 -14.81 -9.06
CA ARG A 155 -24.45 -15.95 -9.02
C ARG A 155 -24.78 -16.41 -7.60
N GLY A 156 -24.24 -15.76 -6.56
CA GLY A 156 -24.54 -16.03 -5.15
C GLY A 156 -23.93 -17.34 -4.62
N TYR A 157 -22.89 -17.87 -5.27
CA TYR A 157 -22.16 -19.02 -4.75
C TYR A 157 -21.49 -18.66 -3.42
N LEU A 158 -21.63 -19.53 -2.42
CA LEU A 158 -20.99 -19.41 -1.12
C LEU A 158 -19.75 -20.33 -1.10
N PRO A 159 -18.55 -19.76 -1.24
CA PRO A 159 -17.35 -20.56 -1.36
C PRO A 159 -16.90 -21.11 0.00
N ARG A 160 -16.24 -22.27 -0.01
CA ARG A 160 -15.50 -22.80 1.13
C ARG A 160 -14.19 -22.05 1.30
N ARG A 161 -13.64 -22.12 2.50
CA ARG A 161 -12.39 -21.43 2.84
C ARG A 161 -11.24 -21.82 1.90
N GLU A 162 -11.06 -23.10 1.64
CA GLU A 162 -10.00 -23.62 0.78
C GLU A 162 -10.09 -23.07 -0.66
N GLU A 163 -11.29 -22.95 -1.20
CA GLU A 163 -11.51 -22.37 -2.54
C GLU A 163 -11.12 -20.88 -2.59
N VAL A 164 -11.34 -20.16 -1.49
CA VAL A 164 -10.92 -18.74 -1.39
C VAL A 164 -9.42 -18.62 -1.22
N GLU A 165 -8.78 -19.51 -0.45
CA GLU A 165 -7.32 -19.58 -0.29
C GLU A 165 -6.64 -19.87 -1.64
N ASP A 166 -7.16 -20.80 -2.43
CA ASP A 166 -6.67 -21.11 -3.79
C ASP A 166 -6.82 -19.89 -4.72
N TYR A 167 -7.96 -19.21 -4.66
CA TYR A 167 -8.18 -17.98 -5.43
C TYR A 167 -7.24 -16.84 -5.01
N ALA A 168 -7.05 -16.65 -3.71
CA ALA A 168 -6.11 -15.67 -3.17
C ALA A 168 -4.68 -15.94 -3.64
N ALA A 169 -4.25 -17.21 -3.66
CA ALA A 169 -2.95 -17.62 -4.17
C ALA A 169 -2.80 -17.29 -5.66
N GLN A 170 -3.80 -17.58 -6.50
CA GLN A 170 -3.79 -17.20 -7.92
C GLN A 170 -3.66 -15.69 -8.11
N VAL A 171 -4.45 -14.89 -7.37
CA VAL A 171 -4.39 -13.42 -7.43
C VAL A 171 -3.00 -12.92 -6.98
N PHE A 172 -2.46 -13.49 -5.90
CA PHE A 172 -1.13 -13.16 -5.41
C PHE A 172 -0.05 -13.41 -6.47
N GLU A 173 -0.07 -14.58 -7.12
CA GLU A 173 0.90 -14.94 -8.14
C GLU A 173 0.88 -14.00 -9.34
N VAL A 174 -0.31 -13.58 -9.79
CA VAL A 174 -0.46 -12.63 -10.90
C VAL A 174 0.07 -11.25 -10.50
N ILE A 175 -0.28 -10.75 -9.31
CA ILE A 175 0.22 -9.47 -8.80
C ILE A 175 1.75 -9.51 -8.63
N ASP A 176 2.29 -10.55 -8.00
CA ASP A 176 3.73 -10.72 -7.78
C ASP A 176 4.50 -10.82 -9.11
N HIS A 177 3.92 -11.49 -10.12
CA HIS A 177 4.48 -11.53 -11.47
C HIS A 177 4.54 -10.14 -12.10
N LEU A 178 3.43 -9.41 -12.10
CA LEU A 178 3.37 -8.05 -12.66
C LEU A 178 4.35 -7.08 -11.99
N LEU A 179 4.48 -7.15 -10.67
CA LEU A 179 5.42 -6.31 -9.94
C LEU A 179 6.89 -6.67 -10.25
N ARG A 180 7.20 -7.95 -10.47
CA ARG A 180 8.54 -8.37 -10.91
C ARG A 180 8.88 -7.85 -12.29
N GLU A 181 7.94 -7.89 -13.22
CA GLU A 181 8.13 -7.35 -14.58
C GLU A 181 8.33 -5.82 -14.55
N LEU A 182 7.54 -5.10 -13.76
CA LEU A 182 7.68 -3.64 -13.61
C LEU A 182 9.05 -3.24 -13.05
N GLY A 183 9.53 -3.94 -12.03
CA GLY A 183 10.81 -3.63 -11.40
C GLY A 183 10.87 -2.16 -10.96
N GLU A 184 11.83 -1.40 -11.49
CA GLU A 184 12.06 0.01 -11.12
C GLU A 184 10.99 0.97 -11.64
N ALA A 185 10.18 0.58 -12.64
CA ALA A 185 9.07 1.41 -13.11
C ALA A 185 8.04 1.73 -11.99
N THR A 186 7.96 0.90 -10.96
CA THR A 186 7.13 1.16 -9.77
C THR A 186 7.52 2.47 -9.07
N LEU A 187 8.78 2.90 -9.17
CA LEU A 187 9.28 4.14 -8.56
C LEU A 187 8.66 5.39 -9.18
N GLN A 188 8.27 5.34 -10.46
CA GLN A 188 7.62 6.48 -11.13
C GLN A 188 6.24 6.75 -10.52
N VAL A 189 5.50 5.71 -10.17
CA VAL A 189 4.21 5.85 -9.49
C VAL A 189 4.40 6.41 -8.10
N GLN A 190 5.39 5.91 -7.37
CA GLN A 190 5.70 6.40 -6.02
C GLN A 190 6.13 7.87 -6.04
N ALA A 191 6.97 8.28 -7.00
CA ALA A 191 7.37 9.67 -7.17
C ALA A 191 6.17 10.59 -7.40
N LEU A 192 5.22 10.15 -8.23
CA LEU A 192 4.01 10.93 -8.48
C LEU A 192 3.12 11.02 -7.23
N ASP A 193 2.99 9.94 -6.46
CA ASP A 193 2.24 9.95 -5.20
C ASP A 193 2.88 10.89 -4.15
N GLU A 194 4.23 10.94 -4.09
CA GLU A 194 4.98 11.87 -3.26
C GLU A 194 4.79 13.34 -3.71
N LEU A 195 4.78 13.60 -5.01
CA LEU A 195 4.51 14.94 -5.55
C LEU A 195 3.08 15.39 -5.20
N ALA A 196 2.10 14.49 -5.32
CA ALA A 196 0.71 14.79 -4.95
C ALA A 196 0.58 15.08 -3.45
N PHE A 197 1.27 14.30 -2.61
CA PHE A 197 1.33 14.57 -1.17
C PHE A 197 2.00 15.91 -0.86
N ALA A 198 3.14 16.20 -1.48
CA ALA A 198 3.85 17.46 -1.26
C ALA A 198 2.99 18.68 -1.65
N ALA A 199 2.28 18.59 -2.78
CA ALA A 199 1.36 19.63 -3.23
C ALA A 199 0.20 19.85 -2.24
N HIS A 200 -0.40 18.77 -1.72
CA HIS A 200 -1.43 18.84 -0.70
C HIS A 200 -0.89 19.46 0.59
N PHE A 201 0.27 19.00 1.05
CA PHE A 201 0.88 19.45 2.30
C PHE A 201 1.20 20.95 2.30
N VAL A 202 1.69 21.47 1.17
CA VAL A 202 1.99 22.92 1.02
C VAL A 202 0.70 23.77 1.10
N ALA A 203 -0.45 23.22 0.74
CA ALA A 203 -1.73 23.93 0.81
C ALA A 203 -2.35 23.95 2.23
N LEU A 204 -1.79 23.21 3.19
CA LEU A 204 -2.29 23.17 4.56
C LEU A 204 -1.87 24.43 5.36
N PRO A 205 -2.59 24.73 6.48
CA PRO A 205 -2.21 25.82 7.37
C PRO A 205 -0.75 25.71 7.84
N PRO A 206 -0.01 26.84 7.92
CA PRO A 206 1.35 26.83 8.41
C PRO A 206 1.48 26.19 9.80
N GLY A 207 2.47 25.31 9.96
CA GLY A 207 2.71 24.60 11.22
C GLY A 207 1.93 23.30 11.38
N THR A 208 1.10 22.90 10.40
CA THR A 208 0.48 21.57 10.39
C THR A 208 1.57 20.50 10.24
N PRO A 209 1.74 19.56 11.20
CA PRO A 209 2.72 18.49 11.05
C PRO A 209 2.24 17.43 10.07
N ALA A 210 3.19 16.75 9.42
CA ALA A 210 2.93 15.61 8.57
C ALA A 210 3.54 14.33 9.16
N VAL A 211 2.84 13.23 9.02
CA VAL A 211 3.27 11.89 9.38
C VAL A 211 3.22 11.00 8.14
N THR A 212 4.28 10.28 7.87
CA THR A 212 4.29 9.25 6.83
C THR A 212 4.20 7.88 7.49
N LEU A 213 3.24 7.08 7.07
CA LEU A 213 3.05 5.72 7.53
C LEU A 213 3.32 4.73 6.40
N GLU A 214 4.15 3.76 6.67
CA GLU A 214 4.45 2.65 5.77
C GLU A 214 3.96 1.33 6.39
N PRO A 215 2.69 0.97 6.18
CA PRO A 215 2.17 -0.27 6.74
C PRO A 215 2.88 -1.48 6.11
N PRO A 216 3.15 -2.54 6.87
CA PRO A 216 3.63 -3.79 6.29
C PRO A 216 2.65 -4.35 5.27
N GLY A 217 3.14 -5.09 4.28
CA GLY A 217 2.32 -5.70 3.24
C GLY A 217 3.08 -6.80 2.51
N LEU A 218 2.37 -7.76 1.93
CA LEU A 218 2.95 -8.93 1.24
C LEU A 218 3.77 -8.54 0.01
N PHE A 219 3.36 -7.46 -0.68
CA PHE A 219 4.00 -7.02 -1.92
C PHE A 219 5.13 -6.00 -1.70
N ARG A 220 5.31 -5.53 -0.47
CA ARG A 220 6.25 -4.45 -0.19
C ARG A 220 7.69 -4.79 -0.58
N ALA A 221 8.14 -6.02 -0.35
CA ALA A 221 9.46 -6.46 -0.76
C ALA A 221 9.68 -6.39 -2.28
N ARG A 222 8.63 -6.52 -3.09
CA ARG A 222 8.68 -6.38 -4.55
C ARG A 222 8.76 -4.93 -4.99
N MET A 223 8.06 -4.05 -4.28
CA MET A 223 8.06 -2.60 -4.57
C MET A 223 9.42 -1.94 -4.26
N PHE A 224 10.12 -2.43 -3.24
CA PHE A 224 11.37 -1.82 -2.75
C PHE A 224 12.56 -2.78 -2.73
N GLY A 225 12.36 -4.08 -2.99
CA GLY A 225 13.33 -5.16 -2.72
C GLY A 225 14.63 -5.07 -3.52
N ARG A 226 14.61 -4.52 -4.73
CA ARG A 226 15.82 -4.36 -5.54
C ARG A 226 16.75 -3.29 -4.97
N PHE A 227 16.21 -2.22 -4.40
CA PHE A 227 17.02 -1.19 -3.71
C PHE A 227 17.73 -1.76 -2.49
N HIS A 228 17.03 -2.52 -1.65
CA HIS A 228 17.62 -3.14 -0.47
C HIS A 228 18.62 -4.24 -0.82
N ALA A 229 18.31 -5.09 -1.80
CA ALA A 229 19.21 -6.16 -2.23
C ALA A 229 20.47 -5.63 -2.91
N ALA A 230 20.37 -4.58 -3.74
CA ALA A 230 21.51 -3.95 -4.39
C ALA A 230 22.41 -3.20 -3.39
N ALA A 231 21.84 -2.51 -2.40
CA ALA A 231 22.59 -1.85 -1.34
C ALA A 231 23.25 -2.85 -0.40
N TRP A 232 22.58 -3.97 -0.06
CA TRP A 232 23.12 -5.02 0.79
C TRP A 232 24.27 -5.79 0.12
N ASN A 233 24.14 -6.13 -1.18
CA ASN A 233 25.16 -6.87 -1.93
C ASN A 233 26.39 -6.05 -2.26
N LYS A 234 26.33 -4.71 -2.25
CA LYS A 234 27.50 -3.87 -2.54
C LYS A 234 28.40 -3.61 -1.35
N GLY A 235 28.00 -4.02 -0.13
CA GLY A 235 28.83 -3.83 1.08
C GLY A 235 29.26 -2.36 1.34
N GLN A 236 28.61 -1.40 0.68
CA GLN A 236 28.94 0.00 0.72
C GLN A 236 27.80 0.80 1.37
N SER A 237 27.97 1.10 2.63
CA SER A 237 27.09 2.01 3.37
C SER A 237 27.33 3.49 3.00
N GLN A 238 28.00 3.78 1.87
CA GLN A 238 28.45 5.15 1.55
C GLN A 238 27.92 5.76 0.25
N ASP A 239 27.26 4.98 -0.63
CA ASP A 239 26.72 5.51 -1.88
C ASP A 239 25.22 5.13 -2.05
N LEU A 240 24.40 5.54 -1.10
CA LEU A 240 23.01 5.83 -1.44
C LEU A 240 23.06 7.07 -2.32
N PRO A 241 22.58 7.05 -3.60
CA PRO A 241 22.39 8.28 -4.32
C PRO A 241 21.58 9.18 -3.40
N GLU A 242 22.11 10.33 -3.09
CA GLU A 242 21.35 11.37 -2.37
C GLU A 242 20.03 11.49 -3.12
N LEU A 243 18.94 11.07 -2.49
CA LEU A 243 17.60 11.46 -2.86
C LEU A 243 17.51 12.96 -2.62
N GLY A 244 18.25 13.70 -3.43
CA GLY A 244 18.53 15.13 -3.28
C GLY A 244 17.30 16.03 -3.40
N ALA A 245 16.11 15.44 -3.67
CA ALA A 245 14.84 16.15 -3.65
C ALA A 245 14.05 15.95 -2.33
N PHE A 246 14.42 14.98 -1.47
CA PHE A 246 13.61 14.59 -0.31
C PHE A 246 14.30 14.82 1.05
N GLY A 247 15.45 15.49 1.06
CA GLY A 247 16.29 15.75 2.23
C GLY A 247 15.62 16.41 3.45
N PRO A 248 14.66 17.34 3.33
CA PRO A 248 14.10 18.02 4.50
C PRO A 248 13.19 17.16 5.37
N LEU A 249 12.48 16.17 4.80
CA LEU A 249 11.50 15.36 5.53
C LEU A 249 12.14 14.16 6.26
N ALA A 250 13.16 13.55 5.70
CA ALA A 250 13.88 12.44 6.34
C ALA A 250 14.70 12.91 7.56
N SER A 251 15.24 14.11 7.51
CA SER A 251 16.04 14.70 8.62
C SER A 251 15.19 15.05 9.85
N ALA A 252 13.91 15.41 9.66
CA ALA A 252 13.02 15.75 10.77
C ALA A 252 12.60 14.51 11.60
N GLN A 253 12.56 13.32 11.00
CA GLN A 253 12.19 12.09 11.71
C GLN A 253 13.34 11.49 12.53
N ALA A 254 14.59 11.68 12.11
CA ALA A 254 15.77 11.18 12.84
C ALA A 254 16.01 11.94 14.14
N ALA A 255 15.60 13.20 14.24
CA ALA A 255 15.81 14.07 15.41
C ALA A 255 14.77 13.89 16.53
N GLN A 256 13.70 13.11 16.32
CA GLN A 256 12.56 13.00 17.25
C GLN A 256 12.39 11.64 17.89
N ARG A 257 13.44 10.79 18.00
CA ARG A 257 13.33 9.59 18.86
C ARG A 257 13.39 10.02 20.33
N PRO A 258 12.27 9.98 21.09
CA PRO A 258 12.33 10.17 22.53
C PRO A 258 13.08 8.98 23.15
N GLU A 259 14.07 9.29 24.01
CA GLU A 259 14.70 8.27 24.87
C GLU A 259 13.61 7.56 25.68
N ARG A 260 13.59 6.23 25.62
CA ARG A 260 12.68 5.41 26.43
C ARG A 260 12.91 5.73 27.91
N PRO A 261 11.86 6.07 28.68
CA PRO A 261 12.00 6.21 30.13
C PRO A 261 12.47 4.87 30.73
N ARG A 262 13.50 4.94 31.56
CA ARG A 262 13.99 3.78 32.33
C ARG A 262 12.86 3.25 33.20
N GLN A 263 12.52 1.99 33.05
CA GLN A 263 11.58 1.31 33.95
C GLN A 263 12.12 1.33 35.36
N PRO A 264 11.33 1.68 36.40
CA PRO A 264 11.73 1.56 37.78
C PRO A 264 11.93 0.08 38.13
N GLY A 265 13.03 -0.22 38.81
CA GLY A 265 13.39 -1.56 39.27
C GLY A 265 12.34 -2.15 40.21
N PRO A 266 12.33 -3.48 40.40
CA PRO A 266 11.32 -4.15 41.21
C PRO A 266 11.41 -3.73 42.68
N HIS A 267 10.25 -3.33 43.21
CA HIS A 267 10.10 -3.04 44.65
C HIS A 267 10.45 -4.25 45.50
N PRO A 268 11.15 -4.08 46.65
CA PRO A 268 11.42 -5.16 47.59
C PRO A 268 10.11 -5.63 48.21
N ARG A 269 9.93 -6.95 48.27
CA ARG A 269 8.78 -7.62 48.89
C ARG A 269 8.73 -7.26 50.42
N ARG A 270 7.60 -6.66 50.82
CA ARG A 270 7.27 -6.53 52.26
C ARG A 270 6.97 -7.92 52.83
N SER A 271 7.72 -8.29 53.87
CA SER A 271 7.45 -9.42 54.72
C SER A 271 6.13 -9.21 55.50
N VAL A 272 5.23 -10.19 55.42
CA VAL A 272 3.99 -10.26 56.21
C VAL A 272 4.34 -10.88 57.54
N PRO A 273 3.96 -10.27 58.70
CA PRO A 273 4.12 -10.91 60.00
C PRO A 273 3.09 -12.03 60.17
N GLY A 274 3.52 -13.16 60.73
CA GLY A 274 2.67 -14.30 61.05
C GLY A 274 1.65 -13.99 62.16
N HIS A 275 0.45 -14.59 62.01
CA HIS A 275 -0.50 -14.72 63.12
C HIS A 275 -0.17 -15.96 63.91
N PRO A 276 -0.24 -15.88 65.24
CA PRO A 276 -0.22 -17.07 66.12
C PRO A 276 -1.65 -17.60 66.34
N GLU A 277 -1.71 -18.95 66.53
CA GLU A 277 -2.81 -19.84 66.92
C GLU A 277 -4.02 -19.97 66.00
#